data_1a6aac2dd0575fb7df921017eb23df8e
#
_entry.id   1a6aac2dd0575fb7df921017eb23df8e
#
_cell.length_a   1.000
_cell.length_b   1.000
_cell.length_c   1.000
_cell.angle_alpha   90.00
_cell.angle_beta   90.00
_cell.angle_gamma   90.00
#
_symmetry.space_group_name_H-M   'P 1'
#
loop_
_entity.id
_entity.type
_entity.pdbx_description
1 polymer ?
#
loop_
_entity_poly.entity_id
_entity_poly.type
_entity_poly.pdbx_seq_one_letter_code
_entity_poly.pdbx_strand_id
1 'polypeptide(L)'
;MKKVTTFSDQHLKNDYLDWDDIENLVEKTVIKIKKNNNKKYDLIIGIKNGGIIPAILIARELDIKNIEFITIRRNKILKFNKFHKDKKSSLLIIDDIYDTGKTFSIVNEYFKRLEYDYACLVSRYKIPDNNNKIVTGKILNHKKWIVFPWENG
;
A
#
# COMPACT_ATOMS: atom_id res chain seq x y z
N MET A 1 -15.13 -31.81 17.68
CA MET A 1 -15.84 -30.73 18.38
C MET A 1 -15.52 -29.40 17.71
N LYS A 2 -16.45 -28.83 16.96
CA LYS A 2 -16.27 -27.49 16.40
C LYS A 2 -16.36 -26.49 17.54
N LYS A 3 -15.26 -25.77 17.83
CA LYS A 3 -15.29 -24.62 18.74
C LYS A 3 -16.22 -23.57 18.12
N VAL A 4 -17.34 -23.31 18.77
CA VAL A 4 -18.20 -22.17 18.47
C VAL A 4 -17.39 -20.92 18.86
N THR A 5 -16.83 -20.23 17.88
CA THR A 5 -16.16 -18.94 18.09
C THR A 5 -17.25 -17.93 18.45
N THR A 6 -17.26 -17.47 19.68
CA THR A 6 -18.17 -16.41 20.11
C THR A 6 -17.77 -15.07 19.49
N PHE A 7 -18.72 -14.16 19.32
CA PHE A 7 -18.49 -12.82 18.73
C PHE A 7 -17.34 -12.06 19.43
N SER A 8 -17.13 -12.31 20.74
CA SER A 8 -16.01 -11.75 21.52
C SER A 8 -14.64 -12.25 21.08
N ASP A 9 -14.54 -13.51 20.61
CA ASP A 9 -13.26 -14.08 20.15
C ASP A 9 -12.82 -13.54 18.80
N GLN A 10 -13.76 -13.06 17.96
CA GLN A 10 -13.43 -12.41 16.69
C GLN A 10 -12.81 -11.02 16.93
N HIS A 11 -13.29 -10.26 17.90
CA HIS A 11 -12.71 -8.95 18.25
C HIS A 11 -11.27 -9.04 18.78
N LEU A 12 -10.90 -10.16 19.41
CA LEU A 12 -9.52 -10.38 19.88
C LEU A 12 -8.54 -10.73 18.74
N LYS A 13 -9.06 -11.17 17.59
CA LYS A 13 -8.23 -11.59 16.42
C LYS A 13 -8.10 -10.52 15.35
N ASN A 14 -8.94 -9.51 15.38
CA ASN A 14 -9.00 -8.46 14.38
C ASN A 14 -8.69 -7.09 15.02
N ASP A 15 -8.03 -6.25 14.25
CA ASP A 15 -7.81 -4.84 14.53
C ASP A 15 -8.59 -4.04 13.48
N TYR A 16 -9.69 -3.42 13.90
CA TYR A 16 -10.57 -2.65 13.03
C TYR A 16 -10.09 -1.20 13.00
N LEU A 17 -9.73 -0.73 11.81
CA LEU A 17 -9.38 0.66 11.58
C LEU A 17 -10.64 1.43 11.19
N ASP A 18 -10.77 2.62 11.72
CA ASP A 18 -11.77 3.59 11.30
C ASP A 18 -11.21 4.63 10.33
N TRP A 19 -12.03 5.57 9.88
CA TRP A 19 -11.61 6.60 8.94
C TRP A 19 -10.61 7.60 9.54
N ASP A 20 -10.70 7.88 10.83
CA ASP A 20 -9.73 8.74 11.53
C ASP A 20 -8.35 8.06 11.57
N ASP A 21 -8.32 6.74 11.81
CA ASP A 21 -7.09 5.94 11.70
C ASP A 21 -6.48 6.04 10.30
N ILE A 22 -7.32 5.95 9.26
CA ILE A 22 -6.86 6.05 7.86
C ILE A 22 -6.29 7.44 7.57
N GLU A 23 -6.96 8.51 7.98
CA GLU A 23 -6.44 9.87 7.79
C GLU A 23 -5.08 10.05 8.46
N ASN A 24 -4.91 9.58 9.69
CA ASN A 24 -3.64 9.60 10.41
C ASN A 24 -2.54 8.78 9.70
N LEU A 25 -2.89 7.61 9.19
CA LEU A 25 -1.94 6.75 8.46
C LEU A 25 -1.52 7.37 7.14
N VAL A 26 -2.44 7.98 6.41
CA VAL A 26 -2.16 8.72 5.16
C VAL A 26 -1.21 9.88 5.44
N GLU A 27 -1.48 10.69 6.46
CA GLU A 27 -0.62 11.80 6.86
C GLU A 27 0.80 11.34 7.18
N LYS A 28 0.95 10.31 8.02
CA LYS A 28 2.25 9.73 8.37
C LYS A 28 3.00 9.18 7.15
N THR A 29 2.28 8.52 6.25
CA THR A 29 2.86 7.97 5.02
C THR A 29 3.36 9.09 4.13
N VAL A 30 2.56 10.12 3.91
CA VAL A 30 2.90 11.29 3.08
C VAL A 30 4.11 12.05 3.64
N ILE A 31 4.17 12.26 4.96
CA ILE A 31 5.32 12.90 5.62
C ILE A 31 6.61 12.12 5.33
N LYS A 32 6.56 10.80 5.43
CA LYS A 32 7.71 9.94 5.15
C LYS A 32 8.10 9.92 3.67
N ILE A 33 7.13 9.91 2.77
CA ILE A 33 7.39 10.03 1.33
C ILE A 33 8.13 11.34 1.03
N LYS A 34 7.66 12.45 1.56
CA LYS A 34 8.28 13.78 1.36
C LYS A 34 9.69 13.88 1.95
N LYS A 35 9.96 13.21 3.08
CA LYS A 35 11.27 13.20 3.73
C LYS A 35 12.31 12.36 3.00
N ASN A 36 11.91 11.22 2.44
CA ASN A 36 12.84 10.27 1.83
C ASN A 36 13.43 10.76 0.52
N ASN A 37 12.70 11.57 -0.21
CA ASN A 37 13.15 12.08 -1.50
C ASN A 37 12.42 13.37 -1.83
N ASN A 38 13.10 14.42 -2.20
CA ASN A 38 12.50 15.57 -2.90
C ASN A 38 11.99 15.20 -4.31
N LYS A 39 11.58 13.93 -4.49
CA LYS A 39 11.09 13.43 -5.76
C LYS A 39 9.68 13.95 -6.02
N LYS A 40 9.46 14.38 -7.25
CA LYS A 40 8.13 14.54 -7.80
C LYS A 40 7.76 13.26 -8.53
N TYR A 41 6.60 12.71 -8.23
CA TYR A 41 6.06 11.56 -8.93
C TYR A 41 5.13 12.01 -10.04
N ASP A 42 5.25 11.38 -11.20
CA ASP A 42 4.43 11.67 -12.37
C ASP A 42 3.12 10.89 -12.34
N LEU A 43 3.12 9.75 -11.68
CA LEU A 43 2.00 8.82 -11.65
C LEU A 43 1.95 8.06 -10.32
N ILE A 44 0.76 7.96 -9.78
CA ILE A 44 0.45 7.00 -8.70
C ILE A 44 -0.23 5.77 -9.30
N ILE A 45 0.23 4.60 -8.86
CA ILE A 45 -0.36 3.31 -9.21
C ILE A 45 -0.87 2.65 -7.94
N GLY A 46 -2.19 2.53 -7.81
CA GLY A 46 -2.84 1.78 -6.73
C GLY A 46 -2.98 0.30 -7.06
N ILE A 47 -2.67 -0.56 -6.10
CA ILE A 47 -2.85 -2.01 -6.25
C ILE A 47 -4.28 -2.36 -5.82
N LYS A 48 -5.08 -2.89 -6.75
CA LYS A 48 -6.44 -3.35 -6.41
C LYS A 48 -6.35 -4.61 -5.51
N ASN A 49 -7.23 -4.78 -4.55
CA ASN A 49 -8.33 -3.90 -4.18
C ASN A 49 -7.93 -2.93 -3.07
N GLY A 50 -7.11 -3.34 -2.14
CA GLY A 50 -6.79 -2.60 -0.92
C GLY A 50 -6.12 -1.25 -1.14
N GLY A 51 -5.32 -1.11 -2.19
CA GLY A 51 -4.60 0.12 -2.52
C GLY A 51 -5.42 1.20 -3.24
N ILE A 52 -6.68 0.95 -3.58
CA ILE A 52 -7.51 1.94 -4.31
C ILE A 52 -7.70 3.21 -3.49
N ILE A 53 -8.24 3.10 -2.31
CA ILE A 53 -8.53 4.25 -1.45
C ILE A 53 -7.25 4.92 -0.96
N PRO A 54 -6.24 4.20 -0.46
CA PRO A 54 -4.95 4.80 -0.12
C PRO A 54 -4.32 5.58 -1.27
N ALA A 55 -4.34 5.05 -2.49
CA ALA A 55 -3.78 5.74 -3.67
C ALA A 55 -4.47 7.07 -3.93
N ILE A 56 -5.80 7.12 -3.85
CA ILE A 56 -6.58 8.35 -4.07
C ILE A 56 -6.26 9.38 -2.98
N LEU A 57 -6.22 8.97 -1.71
CA LEU A 57 -5.95 9.87 -0.60
C LEU A 57 -4.52 10.42 -0.64
N ILE A 58 -3.54 9.58 -0.90
CA ILE A 58 -2.13 9.98 -1.01
C ILE A 58 -1.91 10.88 -2.23
N ALA A 59 -2.55 10.58 -3.37
CA ALA A 59 -2.49 11.42 -4.56
C ALA A 59 -2.98 12.84 -4.29
N ARG A 60 -4.08 12.97 -3.56
CA ARG A 60 -4.63 14.27 -3.14
C ARG A 60 -3.63 15.05 -2.26
N GLU A 61 -3.05 14.41 -1.27
CA GLU A 61 -2.09 15.05 -0.35
C GLU A 61 -0.77 15.44 -1.03
N LEU A 62 -0.38 14.74 -2.10
CA LEU A 62 0.81 15.03 -2.90
C LEU A 62 0.53 15.91 -4.12
N ASP A 63 -0.74 16.30 -4.35
CA ASP A 63 -1.20 17.02 -5.54
C ASP A 63 -0.83 16.34 -6.88
N ILE A 64 -0.90 15.00 -6.90
CA ILE A 64 -0.65 14.20 -8.09
C ILE A 64 -1.99 13.91 -8.80
N LYS A 65 -2.11 14.34 -10.05
CA LYS A 65 -3.36 14.22 -10.84
C LYS A 65 -3.51 12.86 -11.51
N ASN A 66 -2.39 12.24 -11.88
CA ASN A 66 -2.40 10.99 -12.63
C ASN A 66 -2.42 9.80 -11.68
N ILE A 67 -3.51 9.04 -11.72
CA ILE A 67 -3.68 7.83 -10.91
C ILE A 67 -4.13 6.71 -11.83
N GLU A 68 -3.49 5.57 -11.72
CA GLU A 68 -3.88 4.32 -12.35
C GLU A 68 -3.95 3.19 -11.34
N PHE A 69 -4.60 2.10 -11.73
CA PHE A 69 -4.76 0.92 -10.88
C PHE A 69 -4.28 -0.32 -11.61
N ILE A 70 -3.61 -1.19 -10.87
CA ILE A 70 -3.21 -2.51 -11.37
C ILE A 70 -3.94 -3.60 -10.59
N THR A 71 -4.19 -4.71 -11.26
CA THR A 71 -4.75 -5.92 -10.66
C THR A 71 -3.69 -7.00 -10.64
N ILE A 72 -3.51 -7.65 -9.49
CA ILE A 72 -2.69 -8.85 -9.35
C ILE A 72 -3.61 -10.05 -9.27
N ARG A 73 -3.42 -10.99 -10.18
CA ARG A 73 -4.14 -12.26 -10.20
C ARG A 73 -3.18 -13.40 -10.50
N ARG A 74 -3.25 -14.49 -9.72
CA ARG A 74 -2.38 -15.66 -9.87
C ARG A 74 -0.89 -15.29 -9.94
N ASN A 75 -0.45 -14.40 -9.01
CA ASN A 75 0.91 -13.90 -8.89
C ASN A 75 1.42 -13.11 -10.12
N LYS A 76 0.53 -12.59 -10.94
CA LYS A 76 0.88 -11.78 -12.11
C LYS A 76 0.11 -10.48 -12.13
N ILE A 77 0.77 -9.42 -12.58
CA ILE A 77 0.10 -8.15 -12.88
C ILE A 77 -0.65 -8.33 -14.20
N LEU A 78 -1.95 -8.10 -14.14
CA LEU A 78 -2.78 -8.04 -15.33
C LEU A 78 -2.50 -6.73 -16.07
N LYS A 79 -2.70 -6.75 -17.37
CA LYS A 79 -2.43 -5.72 -18.36
C LYS A 79 -2.39 -4.28 -17.79
N PHE A 80 -1.21 -3.71 -17.75
CA PHE A 80 -0.98 -2.31 -17.47
C PHE A 80 -0.82 -1.53 -18.77
N ASN A 81 -1.45 -0.37 -18.89
CA ASN A 81 -1.39 0.42 -20.11
C ASN A 81 0.05 0.81 -20.47
N LYS A 82 0.45 0.56 -21.72
CA LYS A 82 1.81 0.83 -22.23
C LYS A 82 2.21 2.32 -22.19
N PHE A 83 1.27 3.22 -21.95
CA PHE A 83 1.47 4.67 -21.99
C PHE A 83 2.51 5.18 -20.98
N HIS A 84 2.76 4.45 -19.90
CA HIS A 84 3.62 4.89 -18.80
C HIS A 84 4.94 4.10 -18.69
N LYS A 85 5.30 3.37 -19.72
CA LYS A 85 6.62 2.71 -19.79
C LYS A 85 7.75 3.64 -20.24
N ASP A 86 7.53 4.96 -20.18
CA ASP A 86 8.60 5.90 -20.37
C ASP A 86 9.60 5.77 -19.21
N LYS A 87 10.85 5.42 -19.52
CA LYS A 87 11.93 5.24 -18.55
C LYS A 87 12.25 6.50 -17.72
N LYS A 88 11.68 7.64 -18.11
CA LYS A 88 11.86 8.93 -17.42
C LYS A 88 10.78 9.22 -16.38
N SER A 89 9.68 8.46 -16.36
CA SER A 89 8.60 8.69 -15.41
C SER A 89 8.95 8.15 -14.02
N SER A 90 8.71 8.95 -13.00
CA SER A 90 8.83 8.55 -11.60
C SER A 90 7.50 8.07 -11.07
N LEU A 91 7.43 6.83 -10.63
CA LEU A 91 6.23 6.15 -10.20
C LEU A 91 6.16 6.02 -8.68
N LEU A 92 4.97 6.18 -8.11
CA LEU A 92 4.68 5.85 -6.73
C LEU A 92 3.61 4.76 -6.69
N ILE A 93 3.98 3.58 -6.23
CA ILE A 93 3.07 2.43 -6.15
C ILE A 93 2.53 2.33 -4.74
N ILE A 94 1.21 2.23 -4.61
CA ILE A 94 0.51 2.28 -3.32
C ILE A 94 -0.26 0.98 -3.07
N ASP A 95 -0.07 0.45 -1.88
CA ASP A 95 -0.87 -0.63 -1.32
C ASP A 95 -1.40 -0.23 0.07
N ASP A 96 -2.31 -1.01 0.64
CA ASP A 96 -2.81 -0.80 2.00
C ASP A 96 -1.84 -1.36 3.06
N ILE A 97 -1.38 -2.57 2.86
CA ILE A 97 -0.52 -3.30 3.82
C ILE A 97 0.64 -4.02 3.14
N TYR A 98 1.81 -3.93 3.76
CA TYR A 98 2.94 -4.81 3.48
C TYR A 98 2.96 -5.91 4.56
N ASP A 99 2.50 -7.10 4.20
CA ASP A 99 2.42 -8.23 5.13
C ASP A 99 3.61 -9.18 4.95
N THR A 100 3.53 -10.12 4.03
CA THR A 100 4.61 -11.10 3.76
C THR A 100 5.67 -10.59 2.78
N GLY A 101 5.39 -9.51 2.08
CA GLY A 101 6.23 -8.99 0.99
C GLY A 101 5.97 -9.65 -0.36
N LYS A 102 5.01 -10.57 -0.45
CA LYS A 102 4.67 -11.27 -1.71
C LYS A 102 4.19 -10.30 -2.78
N THR A 103 3.27 -9.40 -2.45
CA THR A 103 2.78 -8.38 -3.37
C THR A 103 3.90 -7.47 -3.85
N PHE A 104 4.74 -6.98 -2.94
CA PHE A 104 5.91 -6.17 -3.29
C PHE A 104 6.86 -6.93 -4.24
N SER A 105 7.10 -8.21 -4.00
CA SER A 105 7.97 -9.03 -4.85
C SER A 105 7.46 -9.12 -6.29
N ILE A 106 6.15 -9.30 -6.47
CA ILE A 106 5.50 -9.31 -7.80
C ILE A 106 5.63 -7.95 -8.49
N VAL A 107 5.37 -6.87 -7.75
CA VAL A 107 5.50 -5.50 -8.24
C VAL A 107 6.95 -5.20 -8.63
N ASN A 108 7.92 -5.56 -7.78
CA ASN A 108 9.32 -5.33 -8.04
C ASN A 108 9.80 -6.04 -9.31
N GLU A 109 9.40 -7.27 -9.51
CA GLU A 109 9.76 -8.00 -10.72
C GLU A 109 9.20 -7.35 -11.99
N TYR A 110 7.99 -6.82 -11.93
CA TYR A 110 7.35 -6.17 -13.07
C TYR A 110 7.93 -4.78 -13.38
N PHE A 111 8.19 -3.98 -12.34
CA PHE A 111 8.61 -2.58 -12.46
C PHE A 111 10.12 -2.35 -12.29
N LYS A 112 10.94 -3.38 -12.06
CA LYS A 112 12.37 -3.24 -11.74
C LYS A 112 13.22 -2.43 -12.71
N ARG A 113 12.75 -2.30 -13.95
CA ARG A 113 13.43 -1.51 -15.00
C ARG A 113 12.98 -0.04 -15.04
N LEU A 114 12.02 0.33 -14.22
CA LEU A 114 11.49 1.69 -14.10
C LEU A 114 11.92 2.29 -12.77
N GLU A 115 11.93 3.60 -12.71
CA GLU A 115 12.11 4.31 -11.44
C GLU A 115 10.78 4.32 -10.68
N TYR A 116 10.74 3.68 -9.52
CA TYR A 116 9.56 3.67 -8.67
C TYR A 116 9.91 3.62 -7.19
N ASP A 117 9.01 4.16 -6.38
CA ASP A 117 8.95 3.94 -4.95
C ASP A 117 7.64 3.22 -4.60
N TYR A 118 7.64 2.53 -3.47
CA TYR A 118 6.50 1.76 -2.98
C TYR A 118 6.08 2.29 -1.61
N ALA A 119 4.80 2.54 -1.40
CA ALA A 119 4.30 2.97 -0.10
C ALA A 119 3.07 2.16 0.30
N CYS A 120 2.94 1.93 1.60
CA CYS A 120 1.77 1.33 2.22
C CYS A 120 1.41 2.05 3.52
N LEU A 121 0.16 1.93 3.94
CA LEU A 121 -0.30 2.56 5.18
C LEU A 121 0.29 1.87 6.40
N VAL A 122 0.34 0.55 6.38
CA VAL A 122 0.88 -0.27 7.47
C VAL A 122 1.79 -1.38 6.94
N SER A 123 2.74 -1.79 7.76
CA SER A 123 3.53 -2.99 7.51
C SER A 123 3.52 -3.92 8.72
N ARG A 124 3.53 -5.22 8.47
CA ARG A 124 3.54 -6.24 9.51
C ARG A 124 4.86 -6.31 10.26
N TYR A 125 5.93 -6.05 9.54
CA TYR A 125 7.30 -6.14 10.03
C TYR A 125 8.08 -4.88 9.66
N LYS A 126 9.18 -4.65 10.40
CA LYS A 126 10.17 -3.66 10.00
C LYS A 126 10.75 -4.03 8.64
N ILE A 127 10.65 -3.11 7.71
CA ILE A 127 11.22 -3.28 6.38
C ILE A 127 12.74 -3.09 6.48
N PRO A 128 13.54 -3.97 5.86
CA PRO A 128 15.00 -3.86 5.91
C PRO A 128 15.51 -2.49 5.43
N ASP A 129 16.44 -1.90 6.15
CA ASP A 129 16.97 -0.55 5.91
C ASP A 129 17.68 -0.39 4.54
N ASN A 130 18.08 -1.50 3.93
CA ASN A 130 18.69 -1.51 2.60
C ASN A 130 17.68 -1.41 1.45
N ASN A 131 16.39 -1.38 1.75
CA ASN A 131 15.34 -1.23 0.76
C ASN A 131 14.71 0.17 0.84
N ASN A 132 15.42 1.17 0.31
CA ASN A 132 14.99 2.57 0.29
C ASN A 132 13.73 2.84 -0.54
N LYS A 133 13.25 1.85 -1.27
CA LYS A 133 12.06 1.97 -2.13
C LYS A 133 10.74 1.82 -1.40
N ILE A 134 10.73 1.35 -0.16
CA ILE A 134 9.50 1.06 0.58
C ILE A 134 9.32 2.06 1.71
N VAL A 135 8.18 2.75 1.70
CA VAL A 135 7.73 3.64 2.77
C VAL A 135 6.50 3.04 3.43
N THR A 136 6.47 3.00 4.76
CA THR A 136 5.30 2.58 5.53
C THR A 136 4.87 3.65 6.52
N GLY A 137 3.56 3.90 6.62
CA GLY A 137 3.00 4.84 7.59
C GLY A 137 3.22 4.39 9.02
N LYS A 138 2.95 3.13 9.30
CA LYS A 138 3.09 2.52 10.63
C LYS A 138 3.56 1.08 10.55
N ILE A 139 4.47 0.70 11.42
CA ILE A 139 4.83 -0.69 11.64
C ILE A 139 3.93 -1.26 12.74
N LEU A 140 3.24 -2.35 12.45
CA LEU A 140 2.37 -3.01 13.42
C LEU A 140 3.19 -3.75 14.47
N ASN A 141 2.72 -3.75 15.70
CA ASN A 141 3.35 -4.44 16.84
C ASN A 141 2.59 -5.70 17.26
N HIS A 142 1.69 -6.18 16.43
CA HIS A 142 0.85 -7.35 16.70
C HIS A 142 0.60 -8.16 15.41
N LYS A 143 0.04 -9.35 15.57
CA LYS A 143 -0.31 -10.25 14.47
C LYS A 143 -1.81 -10.32 14.18
N LYS A 144 -2.61 -9.41 14.74
CA LYS A 144 -4.04 -9.36 14.47
C LYS A 144 -4.30 -9.07 13.00
N TRP A 145 -5.39 -9.59 12.47
CA TRP A 145 -5.86 -9.26 11.14
C TRP A 145 -6.32 -7.80 11.11
N ILE A 146 -5.82 -7.03 10.16
CA ILE A 146 -6.25 -5.64 9.97
C ILE A 146 -7.50 -5.64 9.10
N VAL A 147 -8.53 -4.98 9.58
CA VAL A 147 -9.77 -4.76 8.84
C VAL A 147 -9.89 -3.27 8.54
N PHE A 148 -9.72 -2.92 7.29
CA PHE A 148 -9.83 -1.53 6.83
C PHE A 148 -11.29 -1.12 6.71
N PRO A 149 -11.64 0.19 6.86
CA PRO A 149 -13.03 0.62 6.83
C PRO A 149 -13.74 0.37 5.48
N TRP A 150 -13.01 0.26 4.38
CA TRP A 150 -13.56 -0.07 3.07
C TRP A 150 -13.84 -1.57 2.86
N GLU A 151 -13.41 -2.42 3.77
CA GLU A 151 -13.69 -3.87 3.73
C GLU A 151 -14.99 -4.23 4.46
N ASN A 152 -15.51 -3.32 5.29
CA ASN A 152 -16.76 -3.50 6.01
C ASN A 152 -17.94 -3.13 5.12
N GLY A 153 -18.38 -4.08 4.33
CA GLY A 153 -19.60 -3.99 3.55
C GLY A 153 -20.67 -4.93 4.07
#